data_c802d93c0e899c1cb1fe81ecb0d205d4
#
_entry.id   c802d93c0e899c1cb1fe81ecb0d205d4
#
_cell.length_a   1.000
_cell.length_b   1.000
_cell.length_c   1.000
_cell.angle_alpha   90.00
_cell.angle_beta   90.00
_cell.angle_gamma   90.00
#
_symmetry.space_group_name_H-M   'P 1'
#
loop_
_entity.id
_entity.type
_entity.pdbx_description
1 polymer ?
#
loop_
_entity_poly.entity_id
_entity_poly.type
_entity_poly.pdbx_seq_one_letter_code
_entity_poly.pdbx_strand_id
1 'polypeptide(L)'
;GCNQFCSYCIIPYARGRVRSRNVQNVLEEVKRLAASGYQEVVLTGIHLSSYGIDCGESLLHLIQMVHQVEGIRRIRLGSLEPRIVTETFAEELAKMEKICPHFHLSLQSGCDATLARMNRKYTTEEYENACSILRKNFTHPAITTDVIVGFPGETEEEFAQTKEYLKRIHFYEMHIFKYSRRQGTRAAVMEHQVPEEIKTKRSAQLLALAESMSREFRAYYVGKEEEVLFEEPMEVDGETWYTGYTKEYVKIAAKTAEPLDNVMKRGRVEAALTDEIYRMKL
;
A
#
# COMPACT_ATOMS: atom_id res chain seq x y z
N GLY A 1 -13.68 -11.84 4.59
CA GLY A 1 -14.91 -11.07 4.35
C GLY A 1 -14.77 -9.58 4.66
N CYS A 2 -15.84 -8.80 4.44
CA CYS A 2 -15.84 -7.37 4.67
C CYS A 2 -17.24 -6.86 5.02
N ASN A 3 -17.35 -5.91 5.96
CA ASN A 3 -18.60 -5.31 6.40
C ASN A 3 -18.84 -3.88 5.86
N GLN A 4 -17.97 -3.35 4.97
CA GLN A 4 -18.04 -1.95 4.53
C GLN A 4 -19.16 -1.70 3.51
N PHE A 5 -19.50 -2.68 2.67
CA PHE A 5 -20.54 -2.55 1.65
C PHE A 5 -20.36 -1.32 0.74
N CYS A 6 -19.12 -1.06 0.32
CA CYS A 6 -18.86 -0.03 -0.69
C CYS A 6 -19.73 -0.29 -1.92
N SER A 7 -20.30 0.76 -2.50
CA SER A 7 -21.35 0.64 -3.53
C SER A 7 -20.90 -0.08 -4.81
N TYR A 8 -19.60 -0.13 -5.09
CA TYR A 8 -18.98 -0.79 -6.24
C TYR A 8 -18.48 -2.22 -5.95
N CYS A 9 -18.49 -2.65 -4.67
CA CYS A 9 -17.76 -3.85 -4.25
C CYS A 9 -18.69 -5.06 -4.05
N ILE A 10 -18.35 -6.17 -4.70
CA ILE A 10 -19.07 -7.44 -4.58
C ILE A 10 -18.59 -8.32 -3.42
N ILE A 11 -17.45 -7.98 -2.81
CA ILE A 11 -16.80 -8.82 -1.80
C ILE A 11 -17.69 -9.21 -0.63
N PRO A 12 -18.48 -8.30 0.00
CA PRO A 12 -19.37 -8.70 1.09
C PRO A 12 -20.36 -9.82 0.73
N TYR A 13 -20.75 -9.88 -0.53
CA TYR A 13 -21.69 -10.88 -1.04
C TYR A 13 -20.97 -12.17 -1.45
N ALA A 14 -19.76 -12.07 -2.00
CA ALA A 14 -18.97 -13.21 -2.47
C ALA A 14 -18.17 -13.92 -1.35
N ARG A 15 -17.62 -13.15 -0.39
CA ARG A 15 -16.74 -13.65 0.67
C ARG A 15 -17.37 -13.58 2.08
N GLY A 16 -18.57 -13.03 2.20
CA GLY A 16 -19.29 -12.88 3.46
C GLY A 16 -18.73 -11.79 4.38
N ARG A 17 -19.12 -11.87 5.65
CA ARG A 17 -18.75 -10.91 6.70
C ARG A 17 -17.28 -11.05 7.11
N VAL A 18 -16.81 -10.08 7.90
CA VAL A 18 -15.49 -10.14 8.56
C VAL A 18 -15.35 -11.46 9.30
N ARG A 19 -14.19 -12.06 9.13
CA ARG A 19 -13.79 -13.29 9.80
C ARG A 19 -12.30 -13.23 10.04
N SER A 20 -11.93 -13.00 11.27
CA SER A 20 -10.54 -12.91 11.71
C SER A 20 -9.94 -14.29 11.90
N ARG A 21 -8.68 -14.42 11.53
CA ARG A 21 -7.91 -15.62 11.83
C ARG A 21 -7.46 -15.58 13.29
N ASN A 22 -7.51 -16.69 13.98
CA ASN A 22 -7.05 -16.80 15.36
C ASN A 22 -5.56 -16.42 15.49
N VAL A 23 -5.21 -15.64 16.51
CA VAL A 23 -3.83 -15.14 16.75
C VAL A 23 -2.82 -16.28 16.80
N GLN A 24 -3.12 -17.37 17.52
CA GLN A 24 -2.20 -18.50 17.66
C GLN A 24 -1.91 -19.17 16.32
N ASN A 25 -2.93 -19.34 15.47
CA ASN A 25 -2.76 -19.91 14.13
C ASN A 25 -1.91 -19.02 13.23
N VAL A 26 -2.00 -17.69 13.38
CA VAL A 26 -1.13 -16.74 12.66
C VAL A 26 0.31 -16.88 13.17
N LEU A 27 0.51 -16.92 14.48
CA LEU A 27 1.86 -17.04 15.06
C LEU A 27 2.53 -18.37 14.69
N GLU A 28 1.79 -19.47 14.69
CA GLU A 28 2.31 -20.77 14.27
C GLU A 28 2.76 -20.75 12.80
N GLU A 29 1.99 -20.09 11.93
CA GLU A 29 2.38 -19.93 10.53
C GLU A 29 3.61 -19.05 10.39
N VAL A 30 3.65 -17.90 11.04
CA VAL A 30 4.80 -16.98 10.98
C VAL A 30 6.07 -17.66 11.51
N LYS A 31 5.97 -18.43 12.60
CA LYS A 31 7.10 -19.24 13.13
C LYS A 31 7.58 -20.28 12.12
N ARG A 32 6.66 -20.96 11.40
CA ARG A 32 7.04 -21.91 10.35
C ARG A 32 7.75 -21.21 9.20
N LEU A 33 7.25 -20.04 8.77
CA LEU A 33 7.91 -19.23 7.74
C LEU A 33 9.32 -18.81 8.16
N ALA A 34 9.48 -18.33 9.41
CA ALA A 34 10.79 -17.98 9.96
C ALA A 34 11.73 -19.20 9.99
N ALA A 35 11.27 -20.36 10.44
CA ALA A 35 12.04 -21.61 10.44
C ALA A 35 12.43 -22.08 9.03
N SER A 36 11.65 -21.72 8.00
CA SER A 36 11.95 -21.96 6.58
C SER A 36 12.86 -20.89 5.96
N GLY A 37 13.36 -19.94 6.77
CA GLY A 37 14.31 -18.91 6.33
C GLY A 37 13.69 -17.62 5.77
N TYR A 38 12.36 -17.50 5.73
CA TYR A 38 11.73 -16.24 5.31
C TYR A 38 12.02 -15.12 6.31
N GLN A 39 12.47 -13.98 5.83
CA GLN A 39 12.85 -12.83 6.65
C GLN A 39 11.80 -11.72 6.69
N GLU A 40 10.92 -11.64 5.71
CA GLU A 40 9.79 -10.69 5.64
C GLU A 40 8.46 -11.43 5.57
N VAL A 41 7.45 -10.91 6.28
CA VAL A 41 6.07 -11.38 6.19
C VAL A 41 5.14 -10.20 5.88
N VAL A 42 4.12 -10.45 5.06
CA VAL A 42 3.07 -9.47 4.77
C VAL A 42 1.79 -9.90 5.47
N LEU A 43 1.33 -9.11 6.43
CA LEU A 43 0.02 -9.31 7.04
C LEU A 43 -1.03 -8.72 6.11
N THR A 44 -1.89 -9.56 5.56
CA THR A 44 -2.88 -9.17 4.55
C THR A 44 -4.26 -9.74 4.83
N GLY A 45 -5.26 -9.15 4.21
CA GLY A 45 -6.65 -9.59 4.29
C GLY A 45 -7.55 -8.76 3.37
N ILE A 46 -8.80 -9.18 3.23
CA ILE A 46 -9.81 -8.44 2.44
C ILE A 46 -10.02 -7.02 3.01
N HIS A 47 -10.01 -6.87 4.32
CA HIS A 47 -10.09 -5.60 5.03
C HIS A 47 -9.30 -5.72 6.34
N LEU A 48 -7.99 -5.56 6.26
CA LEU A 48 -7.06 -5.79 7.36
C LEU A 48 -7.43 -4.96 8.61
N SER A 49 -7.85 -3.71 8.41
CA SER A 49 -8.29 -2.81 9.49
C SER A 49 -9.48 -3.31 10.32
N SER A 50 -10.20 -4.34 9.84
CA SER A 50 -11.30 -4.97 10.59
C SER A 50 -10.87 -6.20 11.36
N TYR A 51 -9.56 -6.53 11.39
CA TYR A 51 -9.09 -7.68 12.15
C TYR A 51 -9.44 -7.53 13.63
N GLY A 52 -9.98 -8.61 14.21
CA GLY A 52 -10.30 -8.70 15.62
C GLY A 52 -11.71 -8.25 16.01
N ILE A 53 -12.43 -7.50 15.16
CA ILE A 53 -13.78 -6.99 15.48
C ILE A 53 -14.77 -8.11 15.82
N ASP A 54 -14.61 -9.27 15.21
CA ASP A 54 -15.49 -10.44 15.38
C ASP A 54 -15.06 -11.40 16.49
N CYS A 55 -13.90 -11.19 17.13
CA CYS A 55 -13.36 -12.09 18.15
C CYS A 55 -12.76 -11.37 19.37
N GLY A 56 -12.92 -10.04 19.48
CA GLY A 56 -12.43 -9.26 20.62
C GLY A 56 -10.91 -9.02 20.62
N GLU A 57 -10.27 -9.19 19.47
CA GLU A 57 -8.84 -8.92 19.25
C GLU A 57 -8.63 -7.57 18.54
N SER A 58 -7.36 -7.18 18.37
CA SER A 58 -7.01 -5.99 17.58
C SER A 58 -5.86 -6.27 16.62
N LEU A 59 -5.82 -5.53 15.51
CA LEU A 59 -4.72 -5.62 14.56
C LEU A 59 -3.38 -5.24 15.22
N LEU A 60 -3.37 -4.21 16.07
CA LEU A 60 -2.16 -3.79 16.79
C LEU A 60 -1.61 -4.90 17.66
N HIS A 61 -2.48 -5.58 18.45
CA HIS A 61 -2.07 -6.71 19.27
C HIS A 61 -1.47 -7.84 18.43
N LEU A 62 -2.12 -8.19 17.30
CA LEU A 62 -1.57 -9.20 16.39
C LEU A 62 -0.17 -8.80 15.87
N ILE A 63 0.01 -7.55 15.46
CA ILE A 63 1.30 -7.04 14.97
C ILE A 63 2.36 -7.13 16.07
N GLN A 64 2.04 -6.72 17.30
CA GLN A 64 2.93 -6.82 18.46
C GLN A 64 3.37 -8.26 18.71
N MET A 65 2.46 -9.21 18.64
CA MET A 65 2.77 -10.64 18.81
C MET A 65 3.65 -11.17 17.66
N VAL A 66 3.38 -10.81 16.42
CA VAL A 66 4.21 -11.19 15.27
C VAL A 66 5.60 -10.55 15.36
N HIS A 67 5.70 -9.33 15.88
CA HIS A 67 6.98 -8.65 16.10
C HIS A 67 7.93 -9.43 17.02
N GLN A 68 7.42 -10.23 17.97
CA GLN A 68 8.23 -11.05 18.87
C GLN A 68 8.77 -12.33 18.19
N VAL A 69 8.32 -12.71 17.01
CA VAL A 69 8.78 -13.94 16.35
C VAL A 69 10.22 -13.76 15.88
N GLU A 70 11.13 -14.59 16.42
CA GLU A 70 12.52 -14.65 15.99
C GLU A 70 12.63 -15.15 14.54
N GLY A 71 13.65 -14.70 13.82
CA GLY A 71 13.87 -15.04 12.41
C GLY A 71 13.15 -14.12 11.43
N ILE A 72 11.98 -13.56 11.77
CA ILE A 72 11.35 -12.51 10.99
C ILE A 72 12.03 -11.17 11.31
N ARG A 73 12.47 -10.49 10.27
CA ARG A 73 13.16 -9.19 10.34
C ARG A 73 12.31 -8.03 9.84
N ARG A 74 11.30 -8.30 9.01
CA ARG A 74 10.40 -7.29 8.44
C ARG A 74 8.95 -7.73 8.51
N ILE A 75 8.07 -6.80 8.85
CA ILE A 75 6.62 -6.96 8.87
C ILE A 75 6.04 -5.85 8.01
N ARG A 76 5.39 -6.24 6.92
CA ARG A 76 4.68 -5.33 6.03
C ARG A 76 3.18 -5.50 6.21
N LEU A 77 2.47 -4.39 6.15
CA LEU A 77 1.02 -4.38 6.26
C LEU A 77 0.39 -4.27 4.87
N GLY A 78 -0.62 -5.08 4.62
CA GLY A 78 -1.49 -4.94 3.45
C GLY A 78 -2.39 -3.70 3.57
N SER A 79 -3.42 -3.64 2.71
CA SER A 79 -4.28 -2.46 2.62
C SER A 79 -4.98 -2.11 3.93
N LEU A 80 -4.81 -0.87 4.37
CA LEU A 80 -5.44 -0.28 5.54
C LEU A 80 -6.54 0.71 5.14
N GLU A 81 -7.53 0.85 5.99
CA GLU A 81 -8.49 1.95 5.94
C GLU A 81 -7.95 3.12 6.79
N PRO A 82 -8.09 4.39 6.36
CA PRO A 82 -7.46 5.54 7.05
C PRO A 82 -7.85 5.68 8.52
N ARG A 83 -9.07 5.32 8.90
CA ARG A 83 -9.55 5.47 10.29
C ARG A 83 -8.87 4.58 11.34
N ILE A 84 -8.12 3.54 10.93
CA ILE A 84 -7.30 2.77 11.88
C ILE A 84 -6.04 3.54 12.28
N VAL A 85 -5.61 4.50 11.46
CA VAL A 85 -4.39 5.29 11.69
C VAL A 85 -4.69 6.39 12.70
N THR A 86 -4.68 6.03 13.97
CA THR A 86 -4.70 6.96 15.09
C THR A 86 -3.28 7.31 15.52
N GLU A 87 -3.09 8.40 16.29
CA GLU A 87 -1.78 8.73 16.89
C GLU A 87 -1.22 7.52 17.65
N THR A 88 -2.00 6.94 18.55
CA THR A 88 -1.58 5.74 19.30
C THR A 88 -1.17 4.57 18.43
N PHE A 89 -1.94 4.28 17.37
CA PHE A 89 -1.61 3.18 16.46
C PHE A 89 -0.28 3.43 15.76
N ALA A 90 -0.06 4.63 15.22
CA ALA A 90 1.17 4.98 14.53
C ALA A 90 2.38 5.04 15.48
N GLU A 91 2.22 5.59 16.69
CA GLU A 91 3.27 5.62 17.72
C GLU A 91 3.70 4.20 18.15
N GLU A 92 2.74 3.30 18.35
CA GLU A 92 3.06 1.92 18.70
C GLU A 92 3.74 1.17 17.54
N LEU A 93 3.31 1.39 16.28
CA LEU A 93 3.99 0.83 15.12
C LEU A 93 5.43 1.36 14.99
N ALA A 94 5.65 2.65 15.23
CA ALA A 94 6.97 3.27 15.12
C ALA A 94 7.99 2.75 16.16
N LYS A 95 7.53 2.22 17.30
CA LYS A 95 8.38 1.55 18.29
C LYS A 95 8.87 0.17 17.85
N MET A 96 8.22 -0.42 16.85
CA MET A 96 8.51 -1.77 16.37
C MET A 96 9.47 -1.74 15.17
N GLU A 97 10.75 -2.01 15.41
CA GLU A 97 11.82 -1.92 14.40
C GLU A 97 11.61 -2.81 13.16
N LYS A 98 10.83 -3.89 13.26
CA LYS A 98 10.52 -4.79 12.15
C LYS A 98 9.44 -4.23 11.21
N ILE A 99 8.69 -3.22 11.62
CA ILE A 99 7.66 -2.62 10.78
C ILE A 99 8.31 -1.92 9.57
N CYS A 100 7.79 -2.24 8.39
CA CYS A 100 8.12 -1.55 7.17
C CYS A 100 7.32 -0.25 7.10
N PRO A 101 7.94 0.94 6.98
CA PRO A 101 7.24 2.21 6.83
C PRO A 101 6.69 2.36 5.40
N HIS A 102 5.90 1.38 4.99
CA HIS A 102 5.15 1.32 3.73
C HIS A 102 3.69 1.05 4.06
N PHE A 103 2.83 2.03 3.77
CA PHE A 103 1.43 2.00 4.16
C PHE A 103 0.53 2.19 2.95
N HIS A 104 -0.17 1.14 2.57
CA HIS A 104 -1.20 1.24 1.55
C HIS A 104 -2.52 1.66 2.21
N LEU A 105 -2.91 2.92 2.03
CA LEU A 105 -4.18 3.47 2.51
C LEU A 105 -5.17 3.60 1.36
N SER A 106 -6.28 2.86 1.39
CA SER A 106 -7.28 2.87 0.31
C SER A 106 -8.08 4.18 0.31
N LEU A 107 -7.77 5.11 -0.62
CA LEU A 107 -8.47 6.40 -0.78
C LEU A 107 -9.73 6.28 -1.64
N GLN A 108 -9.59 5.75 -2.84
CA GLN A 108 -10.58 5.58 -3.90
C GLN A 108 -10.95 6.87 -4.65
N SER A 109 -11.11 8.03 -3.99
CA SER A 109 -11.35 9.35 -4.61
C SER A 109 -10.92 10.46 -3.66
N GLY A 110 -10.40 11.55 -4.20
CA GLY A 110 -10.07 12.78 -3.47
C GLY A 110 -11.21 13.80 -3.42
N CYS A 111 -12.46 13.36 -3.64
CA CYS A 111 -13.66 14.20 -3.56
C CYS A 111 -14.70 13.56 -2.65
N ASP A 112 -15.13 14.28 -1.61
CA ASP A 112 -16.07 13.77 -0.62
C ASP A 112 -17.44 13.39 -1.21
N ALA A 113 -17.93 14.12 -2.21
CA ALA A 113 -19.18 13.77 -2.89
C ALA A 113 -19.08 12.41 -3.58
N THR A 114 -17.94 12.11 -4.23
CA THR A 114 -17.68 10.81 -4.84
C THR A 114 -17.50 9.73 -3.78
N LEU A 115 -16.75 9.99 -2.69
CA LEU A 115 -16.61 9.05 -1.57
C LEU A 115 -17.95 8.68 -0.94
N ALA A 116 -18.85 9.65 -0.76
CA ALA A 116 -20.21 9.41 -0.26
C ALA A 116 -21.02 8.49 -1.19
N ARG A 117 -20.97 8.72 -2.52
CA ARG A 117 -21.61 7.83 -3.50
C ARG A 117 -21.00 6.42 -3.51
N MET A 118 -19.68 6.32 -3.27
CA MET A 118 -18.96 5.05 -3.09
C MET A 118 -19.32 4.33 -1.78
N ASN A 119 -20.06 4.98 -0.87
CA ASN A 119 -20.35 4.51 0.48
C ASN A 119 -19.08 4.32 1.32
N ARG A 120 -18.07 5.18 1.12
CA ARG A 120 -16.90 5.22 2.00
C ARG A 120 -17.27 5.87 3.33
N LYS A 121 -16.56 5.49 4.40
CA LYS A 121 -16.88 5.87 5.78
C LYS A 121 -15.90 6.89 6.35
N TYR A 122 -15.16 7.56 5.51
CA TYR A 122 -14.23 8.61 5.83
C TYR A 122 -14.32 9.75 4.81
N THR A 123 -13.86 10.91 5.20
CA THR A 123 -13.71 12.11 4.36
C THR A 123 -12.28 12.25 3.86
N THR A 124 -12.08 13.16 2.91
CA THR A 124 -10.76 13.56 2.44
C THR A 124 -9.91 14.18 3.57
N GLU A 125 -10.52 14.94 4.49
CA GLU A 125 -9.86 15.51 5.66
C GLU A 125 -9.36 14.42 6.63
N GLU A 126 -10.21 13.43 6.96
CA GLU A 126 -9.82 12.29 7.81
C GLU A 126 -8.68 11.48 7.17
N TYR A 127 -8.69 11.33 5.86
CA TYR A 127 -7.64 10.64 5.12
C TYR A 127 -6.31 11.43 5.17
N GLU A 128 -6.34 12.74 4.93
CA GLU A 128 -5.18 13.63 5.00
C GLU A 128 -4.57 13.64 6.41
N ASN A 129 -5.42 13.65 7.45
CA ASN A 129 -4.98 13.52 8.83
C ASN A 129 -4.25 12.19 9.08
N ALA A 130 -4.77 11.08 8.58
CA ALA A 130 -4.10 9.77 8.68
C ALA A 130 -2.72 9.78 8.02
N CYS A 131 -2.58 10.38 6.83
CA CYS A 131 -1.27 10.56 6.17
C CYS A 131 -0.32 11.42 7.00
N SER A 132 -0.83 12.48 7.61
CA SER A 132 -0.06 13.40 8.46
C SER A 132 0.46 12.70 9.73
N ILE A 133 -0.38 11.88 10.37
CA ILE A 133 0.02 11.06 11.52
C ILE A 133 1.16 10.10 11.15
N LEU A 134 1.06 9.41 10.01
CA LEU A 134 2.14 8.52 9.56
C LEU A 134 3.44 9.28 9.29
N ARG A 135 3.37 10.43 8.62
CA ARG A 135 4.55 11.26 8.33
C ARG A 135 5.19 11.88 9.57
N LYS A 136 4.42 12.10 10.61
CA LYS A 136 4.93 12.56 11.92
C LYS A 136 5.72 11.46 12.64
N ASN A 137 5.28 10.22 12.54
CA ASN A 137 5.83 9.10 13.31
C ASN A 137 6.90 8.30 12.56
N PHE A 138 6.97 8.39 11.23
CA PHE A 138 7.94 7.67 10.41
C PHE A 138 8.75 8.63 9.53
N THR A 139 10.04 8.35 9.38
CA THR A 139 10.90 9.11 8.48
C THR A 139 10.61 8.71 7.05
N HIS A 140 10.08 9.63 6.23
CA HIS A 140 9.78 9.44 4.82
C HIS A 140 8.99 8.16 4.49
N PRO A 141 7.82 7.92 5.12
CA PRO A 141 7.07 6.68 4.89
C PRO A 141 6.52 6.64 3.47
N ALA A 142 6.58 5.47 2.87
CA ALA A 142 5.92 5.20 1.59
C ALA A 142 4.41 5.09 1.79
N ILE A 143 3.66 6.09 1.37
CA ILE A 143 2.19 6.06 1.38
C ILE A 143 1.73 5.76 -0.03
N THR A 144 1.01 4.65 -0.20
CA THR A 144 0.44 4.21 -1.48
C THR A 144 -1.07 4.13 -1.41
N THR A 145 -1.75 4.17 -2.55
CA THR A 145 -3.20 4.16 -2.57
C THR A 145 -3.81 3.60 -3.85
N ASP A 146 -5.11 3.27 -3.78
CA ASP A 146 -5.96 3.01 -4.94
C ASP A 146 -6.81 4.24 -5.25
N VAL A 147 -7.02 4.53 -6.54
CA VAL A 147 -7.93 5.57 -7.03
C VAL A 147 -8.79 5.02 -8.16
N ILE A 148 -10.09 5.24 -8.08
CA ILE A 148 -11.06 4.87 -9.11
C ILE A 148 -11.51 6.13 -9.84
N VAL A 149 -11.29 6.20 -11.15
CA VAL A 149 -11.75 7.28 -12.02
C VAL A 149 -13.04 6.90 -12.75
N GLY A 150 -13.89 7.87 -12.99
CA GLY A 150 -15.13 7.68 -13.73
C GLY A 150 -16.17 6.87 -12.97
N PHE A 151 -16.23 7.05 -11.65
CA PHE A 151 -17.31 6.52 -10.84
C PHE A 151 -18.64 7.14 -11.27
N PRO A 152 -19.79 6.42 -11.19
CA PRO A 152 -21.10 6.98 -11.57
C PRO A 152 -21.36 8.33 -10.93
N GLY A 153 -21.72 9.33 -11.76
CA GLY A 153 -21.96 10.70 -11.33
C GLY A 153 -20.73 11.55 -11.07
N GLU A 154 -19.50 11.04 -11.29
CA GLU A 154 -18.27 11.85 -11.15
C GLU A 154 -18.22 12.92 -12.24
N THR A 155 -18.31 14.20 -11.83
CA THR A 155 -18.23 15.35 -12.74
C THR A 155 -16.77 15.71 -13.07
N GLU A 156 -16.56 16.67 -13.97
CA GLU A 156 -15.23 17.18 -14.27
C GLU A 156 -14.63 17.96 -13.08
N GLU A 157 -15.47 18.70 -12.37
CA GLU A 157 -15.09 19.44 -11.16
C GLU A 157 -14.67 18.47 -10.02
N GLU A 158 -15.41 17.37 -9.82
CA GLU A 158 -15.05 16.36 -8.82
C GLU A 158 -13.75 15.62 -9.17
N PHE A 159 -13.54 15.34 -10.46
CA PHE A 159 -12.27 14.80 -10.94
C PHE A 159 -11.11 15.78 -10.73
N ALA A 160 -11.32 17.08 -11.05
CA ALA A 160 -10.32 18.12 -10.81
C ALA A 160 -9.97 18.24 -9.31
N GLN A 161 -10.97 18.21 -8.41
CA GLN A 161 -10.75 18.17 -6.97
C GLN A 161 -9.92 16.96 -6.56
N THR A 162 -10.25 15.77 -7.08
CA THR A 162 -9.48 14.55 -6.82
C THR A 162 -8.02 14.72 -7.25
N LYS A 163 -7.78 15.24 -8.45
CA LYS A 163 -6.42 15.44 -8.97
C LYS A 163 -5.59 16.41 -8.10
N GLU A 164 -6.17 17.53 -7.68
CA GLU A 164 -5.50 18.49 -6.80
C GLU A 164 -5.27 17.90 -5.39
N TYR A 165 -6.22 17.13 -4.88
CA TYR A 165 -6.06 16.42 -3.62
C TYR A 165 -4.89 15.42 -3.67
N LEU A 166 -4.79 14.62 -4.73
CA LEU A 166 -3.70 13.65 -4.92
C LEU A 166 -2.32 14.34 -4.97
N LYS A 167 -2.21 15.49 -5.64
CA LYS A 167 -0.99 16.29 -5.64
C LYS A 167 -0.62 16.77 -4.25
N ARG A 168 -1.60 17.26 -3.47
CA ARG A 168 -1.37 17.75 -2.10
C ARG A 168 -0.92 16.65 -1.16
N ILE A 169 -1.54 15.46 -1.22
CA ILE A 169 -1.14 14.32 -0.39
C ILE A 169 0.24 13.81 -0.78
N HIS A 170 0.60 13.82 -2.05
CA HIS A 170 1.91 13.41 -2.55
C HIS A 170 2.25 11.95 -2.20
N PHE A 171 1.66 11.02 -2.94
CA PHE A 171 1.82 9.58 -2.76
C PHE A 171 3.15 9.07 -3.33
N TYR A 172 3.67 7.98 -2.78
CA TYR A 172 4.73 7.20 -3.42
C TYR A 172 4.20 6.48 -4.66
N GLU A 173 3.12 5.72 -4.51
CA GLU A 173 2.49 5.00 -5.62
C GLU A 173 0.98 5.11 -5.57
N MET A 174 0.37 5.13 -6.75
CA MET A 174 -1.08 5.12 -6.91
C MET A 174 -1.49 4.08 -7.94
N HIS A 175 -2.36 3.16 -7.56
CA HIS A 175 -3.00 2.23 -8.48
C HIS A 175 -4.28 2.88 -9.04
N ILE A 176 -4.25 3.24 -10.31
CA ILE A 176 -5.34 3.96 -10.96
C ILE A 176 -6.24 2.97 -11.70
N PHE A 177 -7.49 2.88 -11.29
CA PHE A 177 -8.50 2.02 -11.89
C PHE A 177 -9.60 2.83 -12.57
N LYS A 178 -9.97 2.45 -13.78
CA LYS A 178 -11.23 2.89 -14.38
C LYS A 178 -12.39 2.15 -13.70
N TYR A 179 -13.44 2.86 -13.31
CA TYR A 179 -14.61 2.21 -12.74
C TYR A 179 -15.15 1.14 -13.71
N SER A 180 -15.29 -0.08 -13.21
CA SER A 180 -15.84 -1.22 -13.94
C SER A 180 -17.17 -1.65 -13.32
N ARG A 181 -18.22 -1.72 -14.14
CA ARG A 181 -19.55 -2.21 -13.73
C ARG A 181 -19.44 -3.67 -13.29
N ARG A 182 -19.89 -3.94 -12.07
CA ARG A 182 -19.99 -5.31 -11.56
C ARG A 182 -21.44 -5.62 -11.25
N GLN A 183 -22.00 -6.60 -11.94
CA GLN A 183 -23.37 -7.06 -11.69
C GLN A 183 -23.58 -7.40 -10.21
N GLY A 184 -24.74 -7.02 -9.65
CA GLY A 184 -25.07 -7.24 -8.24
C GLY A 184 -24.56 -6.17 -7.29
N THR A 185 -23.82 -5.16 -7.76
CA THR A 185 -23.40 -4.01 -6.95
C THR A 185 -24.37 -2.83 -7.14
N ARG A 186 -24.46 -1.98 -6.10
CA ARG A 186 -25.31 -0.76 -6.15
C ARG A 186 -24.85 0.20 -7.25
N ALA A 187 -23.54 0.38 -7.41
CA ALA A 187 -22.96 1.27 -8.40
C ALA A 187 -23.25 0.83 -9.84
N ALA A 188 -23.49 -0.46 -10.07
CA ALA A 188 -23.81 -0.97 -11.43
C ALA A 188 -25.14 -0.44 -11.99
N VAL A 189 -26.07 -0.06 -11.12
CA VAL A 189 -27.41 0.45 -11.49
C VAL A 189 -27.57 1.95 -11.22
N MET A 190 -26.54 2.64 -10.76
CA MET A 190 -26.56 4.09 -10.61
C MET A 190 -26.69 4.77 -11.97
N GLU A 191 -27.41 5.88 -11.99
CA GLU A 191 -27.49 6.77 -13.15
C GLU A 191 -26.17 7.50 -13.40
N HIS A 192 -26.07 8.22 -14.50
CA HIS A 192 -24.91 9.03 -14.87
C HIS A 192 -23.59 8.23 -14.94
N GLN A 193 -23.65 7.05 -15.57
CA GLN A 193 -22.46 6.25 -15.85
C GLN A 193 -21.50 7.06 -16.75
N VAL A 194 -20.26 7.20 -16.33
CA VAL A 194 -19.24 7.95 -17.08
C VAL A 194 -18.81 7.16 -18.33
N PRO A 195 -18.77 7.78 -19.53
CA PRO A 195 -18.32 7.13 -20.74
C PRO A 195 -16.87 6.64 -20.65
N GLU A 196 -16.58 5.53 -21.33
CA GLU A 196 -15.25 4.88 -21.26
C GLU A 196 -14.11 5.79 -21.77
N GLU A 197 -14.41 6.62 -22.77
CA GLU A 197 -13.46 7.60 -23.29
C GLU A 197 -13.03 8.63 -22.23
N ILE A 198 -13.98 9.13 -21.43
CA ILE A 198 -13.70 10.04 -20.32
C ILE A 198 -12.87 9.36 -19.24
N LYS A 199 -13.22 8.12 -18.87
CA LYS A 199 -12.43 7.33 -17.90
C LYS A 199 -10.99 7.16 -18.39
N THR A 200 -10.80 6.87 -19.67
CA THR A 200 -9.46 6.70 -20.27
C THR A 200 -8.65 8.00 -20.18
N LYS A 201 -9.25 9.15 -20.51
CA LYS A 201 -8.59 10.46 -20.38
C LYS A 201 -8.20 10.77 -18.92
N ARG A 202 -9.13 10.54 -17.97
CA ARG A 202 -8.88 10.75 -16.54
C ARG A 202 -7.78 9.82 -16.02
N SER A 203 -7.84 8.54 -16.38
CA SER A 203 -6.82 7.56 -15.99
C SER A 203 -5.43 7.96 -16.49
N ALA A 204 -5.29 8.36 -17.75
CA ALA A 204 -4.01 8.79 -18.31
C ALA A 204 -3.41 10.00 -17.56
N GLN A 205 -4.25 10.98 -17.17
CA GLN A 205 -3.79 12.14 -16.40
C GLN A 205 -3.27 11.74 -14.99
N LEU A 206 -3.97 10.82 -14.32
CA LEU A 206 -3.54 10.38 -12.99
C LEU A 206 -2.33 9.44 -13.04
N LEU A 207 -2.19 8.61 -14.08
CA LEU A 207 -1.00 7.78 -14.28
C LEU A 207 0.26 8.64 -14.48
N ALA A 208 0.18 9.70 -15.29
CA ALA A 208 1.28 10.64 -15.46
C ALA A 208 1.65 11.36 -14.14
N LEU A 209 0.64 11.73 -13.33
CA LEU A 209 0.86 12.31 -12.00
C LEU A 209 1.52 11.30 -11.05
N ALA A 210 1.04 10.05 -11.04
CA ALA A 210 1.57 8.98 -10.22
C ALA A 210 3.05 8.71 -10.52
N GLU A 211 3.41 8.65 -11.80
CA GLU A 211 4.79 8.45 -12.24
C GLU A 211 5.72 9.56 -11.75
N SER A 212 5.30 10.84 -11.89
CA SER A 212 6.08 11.97 -11.40
C SER A 212 6.35 11.89 -9.91
N MET A 213 5.30 11.69 -9.09
CA MET A 213 5.42 11.61 -7.63
C MET A 213 6.24 10.40 -7.19
N SER A 214 6.08 9.27 -7.85
CA SER A 214 6.84 8.05 -7.56
C SER A 214 8.34 8.23 -7.84
N ARG A 215 8.68 8.92 -8.93
CA ARG A 215 10.07 9.27 -9.26
C ARG A 215 10.70 10.18 -8.21
N GLU A 216 9.97 11.22 -7.77
CA GLU A 216 10.40 12.14 -6.72
C GLU A 216 10.64 11.42 -5.40
N PHE A 217 9.73 10.52 -5.01
CA PHE A 217 9.87 9.72 -3.79
C PHE A 217 11.14 8.84 -3.84
N ARG A 218 11.37 8.14 -4.95
CA ARG A 218 12.56 7.29 -5.11
C ARG A 218 13.87 8.10 -5.14
N ALA A 219 13.86 9.28 -5.76
CA ALA A 219 15.03 10.15 -5.82
C ALA A 219 15.55 10.58 -4.44
N TYR A 220 14.68 10.63 -3.42
CA TYR A 220 15.07 10.90 -2.04
C TYR A 220 16.14 9.94 -1.51
N TYR A 221 16.18 8.70 -1.99
CA TYR A 221 17.10 7.68 -1.51
C TYR A 221 18.50 7.78 -2.13
N VAL A 222 18.66 8.52 -3.21
CA VAL A 222 19.99 8.69 -3.86
C VAL A 222 21.00 9.29 -2.88
N GLY A 223 22.15 8.62 -2.76
CA GLY A 223 23.23 8.99 -1.85
C GLY A 223 23.06 8.49 -0.41
N LYS A 224 21.94 7.83 -0.08
CA LYS A 224 21.69 7.28 1.27
C LYS A 224 22.13 5.83 1.39
N GLU A 225 22.42 5.43 2.62
CA GLU A 225 22.67 4.05 3.02
C GLU A 225 21.33 3.38 3.34
N GLU A 226 21.01 2.31 2.62
CA GLU A 226 19.74 1.58 2.79
C GLU A 226 20.00 0.09 3.01
N GLU A 227 19.07 -0.56 3.73
CA GLU A 227 19.06 -2.01 3.88
C GLU A 227 18.04 -2.60 2.91
N VAL A 228 18.49 -3.48 2.04
CA VAL A 228 17.66 -4.15 1.02
C VAL A 228 17.59 -5.65 1.32
N LEU A 229 16.37 -6.20 1.27
CA LEU A 229 16.16 -7.64 1.15
C LEU A 229 16.18 -7.98 -0.34
N PHE A 230 17.23 -8.64 -0.78
CA PHE A 230 17.36 -9.11 -2.16
C PHE A 230 16.60 -10.42 -2.33
N GLU A 231 15.94 -10.58 -3.47
CA GLU A 231 15.00 -11.67 -3.72
C GLU A 231 15.40 -12.54 -4.91
N GLU A 232 15.72 -11.92 -6.04
CA GLU A 232 15.96 -12.63 -7.29
C GLU A 232 16.95 -11.91 -8.22
N PRO A 233 17.66 -12.66 -9.08
CA PRO A 233 18.42 -12.06 -10.17
C PRO A 233 17.49 -11.53 -11.27
N MET A 234 17.93 -10.48 -11.96
CA MET A 234 17.25 -9.88 -13.11
C MET A 234 18.26 -9.44 -14.16
N GLU A 235 17.94 -9.64 -15.43
CA GLU A 235 18.76 -9.15 -16.56
C GLU A 235 18.34 -7.71 -16.90
N VAL A 236 19.33 -6.81 -16.93
CA VAL A 236 19.17 -5.43 -17.42
C VAL A 236 20.31 -5.13 -18.38
N ASP A 237 20.01 -4.78 -19.60
CA ASP A 237 20.99 -4.46 -20.66
C ASP A 237 22.08 -5.54 -20.85
N GLY A 238 21.70 -6.82 -20.73
CA GLY A 238 22.59 -7.98 -20.88
C GLY A 238 23.52 -8.24 -19.68
N GLU A 239 23.26 -7.60 -18.56
CA GLU A 239 24.00 -7.78 -17.31
C GLU A 239 23.07 -8.31 -16.20
N THR A 240 23.56 -9.24 -15.40
CA THR A 240 22.81 -9.80 -14.27
C THR A 240 22.93 -8.91 -13.04
N TRP A 241 21.79 -8.52 -12.49
CA TRP A 241 21.64 -7.77 -11.26
C TRP A 241 20.79 -8.55 -10.27
N TYR A 242 21.13 -8.51 -8.99
CA TYR A 242 20.22 -8.97 -7.94
C TYR A 242 19.29 -7.83 -7.55
N THR A 243 17.98 -8.10 -7.51
CA THR A 243 16.96 -7.10 -7.16
C THR A 243 16.30 -7.42 -5.84
N GLY A 244 15.85 -6.39 -5.13
CA GLY A 244 15.16 -6.50 -3.87
C GLY A 244 14.55 -5.16 -3.47
N TYR A 245 14.05 -5.09 -2.23
CA TYR A 245 13.30 -3.93 -1.77
C TYR A 245 13.83 -3.39 -0.44
N THR A 246 13.80 -2.05 -0.30
CA THR A 246 13.95 -1.38 0.99
C THR A 246 12.73 -1.65 1.88
N LYS A 247 12.76 -1.18 3.13
CA LYS A 247 11.57 -1.24 4.00
C LYS A 247 10.39 -0.42 3.44
N GLU A 248 10.67 0.68 2.76
CA GLU A 248 9.67 1.56 2.09
C GLU A 248 9.21 1.03 0.74
N TYR A 249 9.67 -0.17 0.36
CA TYR A 249 9.32 -0.85 -0.89
C TYR A 249 9.91 -0.21 -2.15
N VAL A 250 11.01 0.53 -2.03
CA VAL A 250 11.77 1.02 -3.19
C VAL A 250 12.57 -0.13 -3.78
N LYS A 251 12.42 -0.37 -5.08
CA LYS A 251 13.12 -1.45 -5.79
C LYS A 251 14.57 -1.04 -6.07
N ILE A 252 15.49 -1.86 -5.62
CA ILE A 252 16.93 -1.65 -5.71
C ILE A 252 17.58 -2.83 -6.44
N ALA A 253 18.62 -2.55 -7.21
CA ALA A 253 19.47 -3.55 -7.86
C ALA A 253 20.93 -3.40 -7.45
N ALA A 254 21.62 -4.50 -7.24
CA ALA A 254 23.05 -4.54 -6.98
C ALA A 254 23.74 -5.59 -7.85
N LYS A 255 24.99 -5.30 -8.24
CA LYS A 255 25.89 -6.28 -8.88
C LYS A 255 26.82 -6.89 -7.85
N THR A 256 26.90 -8.21 -7.87
CA THR A 256 27.83 -8.98 -7.05
C THR A 256 28.09 -10.34 -7.69
N ALA A 257 29.26 -10.92 -7.38
CA ALA A 257 29.58 -12.28 -7.77
C ALA A 257 28.94 -13.35 -6.86
N GLU A 258 28.52 -12.95 -5.64
CA GLU A 258 27.85 -13.84 -4.69
C GLU A 258 26.34 -13.81 -4.87
N PRO A 259 25.64 -14.96 -4.79
CA PRO A 259 24.18 -15.00 -4.79
C PRO A 259 23.59 -14.18 -3.62
N LEU A 260 22.54 -13.41 -3.91
CA LEU A 260 21.85 -12.59 -2.91
C LEU A 260 20.40 -13.04 -2.64
N ASP A 261 19.99 -14.22 -3.11
CA ASP A 261 18.62 -14.72 -2.93
C ASP A 261 18.27 -14.79 -1.43
N ASN A 262 17.24 -14.07 -1.01
CA ASN A 262 16.79 -13.96 0.38
C ASN A 262 17.89 -13.43 1.33
N VAL A 263 18.74 -12.54 0.86
CA VAL A 263 19.84 -11.95 1.64
C VAL A 263 19.59 -10.47 1.91
N MET A 264 19.73 -10.05 3.17
CA MET A 264 19.74 -8.63 3.52
C MET A 264 21.15 -8.07 3.43
N LYS A 265 21.33 -6.99 2.68
CA LYS A 265 22.58 -6.23 2.60
C LYS A 265 22.31 -4.75 2.77
N ARG A 266 23.28 -4.05 3.34
CA ARG A 266 23.34 -2.59 3.35
C ARG A 266 24.28 -2.10 2.28
N GLY A 267 23.92 -0.96 1.68
CA GLY A 267 24.75 -0.32 0.69
C GLY A 267 24.23 1.07 0.36
N ARG A 268 24.97 1.78 -0.46
CA ARG A 268 24.65 3.15 -0.85
C ARG A 268 23.87 3.17 -2.16
N VAL A 269 22.70 3.77 -2.14
CA VAL A 269 21.89 4.00 -3.35
C VAL A 269 22.58 5.07 -4.19
N GLU A 270 22.85 4.78 -5.47
CA GLU A 270 23.62 5.69 -6.34
C GLU A 270 22.74 6.47 -7.31
N ALA A 271 22.15 5.79 -8.30
CA ALA A 271 21.39 6.41 -9.37
C ALA A 271 20.32 5.45 -9.89
N ALA A 272 19.39 5.96 -10.69
CA ALA A 272 18.44 5.14 -11.40
C ALA A 272 19.18 4.19 -12.38
N LEU A 273 18.78 2.91 -12.35
CA LEU A 273 19.16 1.89 -13.32
C LEU A 273 18.15 1.84 -14.45
N THR A 274 16.88 1.91 -14.08
CA THR A 274 15.72 2.07 -14.98
C THR A 274 14.79 3.14 -14.39
N ASP A 275 13.65 3.41 -15.03
CA ASP A 275 12.66 4.36 -14.49
C ASP A 275 12.13 3.94 -13.10
N GLU A 276 12.16 2.64 -12.76
CA GLU A 276 11.60 2.11 -11.52
C GLU A 276 12.65 1.59 -10.53
N ILE A 277 13.85 1.27 -11.00
CA ILE A 277 14.88 0.57 -10.22
C ILE A 277 16.10 1.46 -10.02
N TYR A 278 16.57 1.56 -8.80
CA TYR A 278 17.81 2.27 -8.47
C TYR A 278 18.93 1.26 -8.19
N ARG A 279 20.14 1.58 -8.64
CA ARG A 279 21.31 0.76 -8.35
C ARG A 279 21.89 1.10 -6.99
N MET A 280 22.47 0.10 -6.34
CA MET A 280 23.14 0.19 -5.06
C MET A 280 24.57 -0.33 -5.17
N LYS A 281 25.48 0.36 -4.52
CA LYS A 281 26.83 -0.11 -4.26
C LYS A 281 26.83 -0.78 -2.88
N LEU A 282 27.18 -2.08 -2.86
CA LEU A 282 27.34 -2.89 -1.65
C LEU A 282 28.68 -2.62 -0.97
#